data_1d9c1330fb26366db2c5252ba16953f0
#
_entry.id   1d9c1330fb26366db2c5252ba16953f0
#
_cell.length_a   1.000
_cell.length_b   1.000
_cell.length_c   1.000
_cell.angle_alpha   90.00
_cell.angle_beta   90.00
_cell.angle_gamma   90.00
#
_symmetry.space_group_name_H-M   'P 1'
#
loop_
_entity.id
_entity.type
_entity.pdbx_description
1 polymer ?
#
loop_
_entity_poly.entity_id
_entity_poly.type
_entity_poly.pdbx_seq_one_letter_code
_entity_poly.pdbx_strand_id
1 'polypeptide(L)'
;DDRPVLTATNVRRIMSHIGEENMEGLLAVKRADTLGQSMYHREEKLAYIDMMEQLYRQVLREQQCVKKSDLALNGRDLIHMGMQPGKQLGAVLDGLFELVLEHPEWNTRERLEKEAHILMTRLI
;
A
#
# COMPACT_ATOMS: atom_id res chain seq x y z
N ASP A 1 18.98 -10.07 -12.54
CA ASP A 1 18.61 -8.86 -11.86
C ASP A 1 17.70 -9.17 -10.68
N ASP A 2 18.14 -8.81 -9.48
CA ASP A 2 17.44 -9.16 -8.23
C ASP A 2 16.36 -8.16 -7.83
N ARG A 3 16.15 -7.11 -8.65
CA ARG A 3 15.13 -6.12 -8.33
C ARG A 3 13.74 -6.73 -8.48
N PRO A 4 12.82 -6.44 -7.53
CA PRO A 4 11.46 -6.96 -7.65
C PRO A 4 10.74 -6.35 -8.86
N VAL A 5 9.78 -7.09 -9.40
CA VAL A 5 8.91 -6.55 -10.45
C VAL A 5 8.14 -5.37 -9.87
N LEU A 6 8.22 -4.23 -10.54
CA LEU A 6 7.60 -3.00 -10.07
C LEU A 6 6.15 -2.94 -10.51
N THR A 7 5.23 -2.95 -9.57
CA THR A 7 3.79 -2.85 -9.80
C THR A 7 3.21 -1.73 -8.95
N ALA A 8 2.02 -1.26 -9.31
CA ALA A 8 1.31 -0.26 -8.50
C ALA A 8 1.07 -0.78 -7.07
N THR A 9 0.77 -2.07 -6.91
CA THR A 9 0.60 -2.68 -5.60
C THR A 9 1.87 -2.56 -4.77
N ASN A 10 3.03 -2.86 -5.34
CA ASN A 10 4.30 -2.75 -4.64
C ASN A 10 4.61 -1.31 -4.25
N VAL A 11 4.30 -0.36 -5.13
CA VAL A 11 4.48 1.07 -4.82
C VAL A 11 3.55 1.50 -3.69
N ARG A 12 2.29 1.07 -3.69
CA ARG A 12 1.36 1.36 -2.59
C ARG A 12 1.88 0.78 -1.27
N ARG A 13 2.47 -0.42 -1.28
CA ARG A 13 3.07 -1.02 -0.07
C ARG A 13 4.24 -0.20 0.43
N ILE A 14 5.13 0.25 -0.46
CA ILE A 14 6.25 1.12 -0.08
C ILE A 14 5.71 2.40 0.54
N MET A 15 4.73 3.04 -0.09
CA MET A 15 4.12 4.27 0.42
C MET A 15 3.49 4.06 1.80
N SER A 16 2.88 2.88 2.02
CA SER A 16 2.28 2.54 3.30
C SER A 16 3.32 2.40 4.41
N HIS A 17 4.51 1.89 4.08
CA HIS A 17 5.58 1.69 5.06
C HIS A 17 6.34 2.97 5.41
N ILE A 18 6.66 3.79 4.40
CA ILE A 18 7.50 4.97 4.64
C ILE A 18 6.71 6.28 4.74
N GLY A 19 5.45 6.26 4.33
CA GLY A 19 4.62 7.46 4.25
C GLY A 19 4.74 8.15 2.90
N GLU A 20 3.60 8.61 2.35
CA GLU A 20 3.60 9.24 1.02
C GLU A 20 4.44 10.52 1.00
N GLU A 21 4.53 11.23 2.13
CA GLU A 21 5.32 12.44 2.27
C GLU A 21 6.82 12.19 2.14
N ASN A 22 7.27 10.96 2.30
CA ASN A 22 8.69 10.59 2.22
C ASN A 22 9.08 10.03 0.87
N MET A 23 8.13 9.85 -0.05
CA MET A 23 8.40 9.22 -1.35
C MET A 23 9.35 10.04 -2.23
N GLU A 24 9.17 11.36 -2.27
CA GLU A 24 10.05 12.20 -3.08
C GLU A 24 11.49 12.16 -2.59
N GLY A 25 11.67 12.16 -1.26
CA GLY A 25 13.00 12.02 -0.66
C GLY A 25 13.64 10.68 -1.00
N LEU A 26 12.86 9.59 -0.91
CA LEU A 26 13.36 8.26 -1.28
C LEU A 26 13.81 8.21 -2.73
N LEU A 27 13.01 8.75 -3.65
CA LEU A 27 13.34 8.78 -5.08
C LEU A 27 14.61 9.60 -5.32
N ALA A 28 14.75 10.75 -4.65
CA ALA A 28 15.92 11.60 -4.78
C ALA A 28 17.19 10.87 -4.30
N VAL A 29 17.11 10.18 -3.17
CA VAL A 29 18.24 9.42 -2.64
C VAL A 29 18.64 8.29 -3.59
N LYS A 30 17.64 7.55 -4.11
CA LYS A 30 17.92 6.46 -5.06
C LYS A 30 18.59 6.96 -6.33
N ARG A 31 18.16 8.12 -6.86
CA ARG A 31 18.78 8.71 -8.04
C ARG A 31 20.22 9.15 -7.76
N ALA A 32 20.41 9.81 -6.62
CA ALA A 32 21.77 10.27 -6.23
C ALA A 32 22.70 9.08 -6.06
N ASP A 33 22.27 8.01 -5.40
CA ASP A 33 23.07 6.80 -5.23
C ASP A 33 23.44 6.19 -6.58
N THR A 34 22.47 6.10 -7.50
CA THR A 34 22.69 5.53 -8.82
C THR A 34 23.70 6.35 -9.62
N LEU A 35 23.60 7.68 -9.55
CA LEU A 35 24.52 8.57 -10.26
C LEU A 35 25.92 8.57 -9.65
N GLY A 36 26.03 8.26 -8.36
CA GLY A 36 27.30 8.17 -7.67
C GLY A 36 28.00 6.83 -7.80
N GLN A 37 27.34 5.82 -8.34
CA GLN A 37 27.88 4.48 -8.52
C GLN A 37 28.52 4.32 -9.90
N SER A 38 29.03 3.11 -10.20
CA SER A 38 29.62 2.83 -11.51
C SER A 38 28.58 2.96 -12.62
N MET A 39 29.07 3.10 -13.86
CA MET A 39 28.19 3.19 -15.04
C MET A 39 27.43 1.90 -15.33
N TYR A 40 27.82 0.79 -14.68
CA TYR A 40 27.23 -0.52 -14.92
C TYR A 40 25.73 -0.52 -14.57
N HIS A 41 24.89 -0.84 -15.56
CA HIS A 41 23.43 -0.87 -15.44
C HIS A 41 22.78 0.45 -15.00
N ARG A 42 23.50 1.58 -15.14
CA ARG A 42 22.99 2.89 -14.71
C ARG A 42 21.67 3.23 -15.38
N GLU A 43 21.58 3.05 -16.70
CA GLU A 43 20.36 3.38 -17.45
C GLU A 43 19.17 2.55 -16.97
N GLU A 44 19.39 1.27 -16.73
CA GLU A 44 18.33 0.37 -16.26
C GLU A 44 17.87 0.76 -14.87
N LYS A 45 18.80 1.11 -13.99
CA LYS A 45 18.46 1.55 -12.62
C LYS A 45 17.68 2.85 -12.62
N LEU A 46 18.08 3.81 -13.46
CA LEU A 46 17.36 5.08 -13.58
C LEU A 46 15.97 4.88 -14.16
N ALA A 47 15.83 4.00 -15.15
CA ALA A 47 14.52 3.68 -15.73
C ALA A 47 13.60 3.05 -14.67
N TYR A 48 14.14 2.18 -13.81
CA TYR A 48 13.38 1.58 -12.72
C TYR A 48 12.87 2.65 -11.73
N ILE A 49 13.74 3.60 -11.38
CA ILE A 49 13.38 4.69 -10.47
C ILE A 49 12.31 5.59 -11.12
N ASP A 50 12.45 5.89 -12.43
CA ASP A 50 11.47 6.68 -13.15
C ASP A 50 10.10 5.99 -13.17
N MET A 51 10.07 4.69 -13.37
CA MET A 51 8.82 3.93 -13.33
C MET A 51 8.19 3.97 -11.94
N MET A 52 9.01 3.85 -10.89
CA MET A 52 8.52 3.97 -9.51
C MET A 52 7.89 5.34 -9.29
N GLU A 53 8.51 6.41 -9.78
CA GLU A 53 7.95 7.75 -9.67
C GLU A 53 6.62 7.88 -10.41
N GLN A 54 6.54 7.34 -11.63
CA GLN A 54 5.29 7.37 -12.39
C GLN A 54 4.15 6.66 -11.66
N LEU A 55 4.43 5.49 -11.10
CA LEU A 55 3.43 4.73 -10.34
C LEU A 55 3.03 5.47 -9.06
N TYR A 56 4.00 6.07 -8.38
CA TYR A 56 3.73 6.88 -7.19
C TYR A 56 2.79 8.05 -7.52
N ARG A 57 3.07 8.77 -8.61
CA ARG A 57 2.23 9.90 -9.02
C ARG A 57 0.84 9.45 -9.43
N GLN A 58 0.73 8.27 -10.07
CA GLN A 58 -0.56 7.70 -10.42
C GLN A 58 -1.38 7.37 -9.16
N VAL A 59 -0.76 6.76 -8.15
CA VAL A 59 -1.42 6.46 -6.88
C VAL A 59 -1.97 7.73 -6.24
N LEU A 60 -1.18 8.82 -6.25
CA LEU A 60 -1.61 10.11 -5.71
C LEU A 60 -2.78 10.70 -6.51
N ARG A 61 -2.69 10.68 -7.85
CA ARG A 61 -3.75 11.23 -8.71
C ARG A 61 -5.07 10.49 -8.52
N GLU A 62 -5.01 9.19 -8.36
CA GLU A 62 -6.20 8.34 -8.20
C GLU A 62 -6.66 8.25 -6.75
N GLN A 63 -5.96 8.93 -5.84
CA GLN A 63 -6.28 8.95 -4.41
C GLN A 63 -6.44 7.55 -3.84
N GLN A 64 -5.57 6.63 -4.26
CA GLN A 64 -5.62 5.25 -3.80
C GLN A 64 -5.19 5.16 -2.33
N CYS A 65 -5.76 4.20 -1.62
CA CYS A 65 -5.49 4.00 -0.20
C CYS A 65 -4.06 3.50 0.02
N VAL A 66 -3.31 4.19 0.89
CA VAL A 66 -1.97 3.77 1.31
C VAL A 66 -1.78 3.87 2.82
N LYS A 67 -2.85 4.20 3.57
CA LYS A 67 -2.87 4.28 5.04
C LYS A 67 -4.10 3.59 5.56
N LYS A 68 -3.99 2.96 6.73
CA LYS A 68 -5.16 2.34 7.36
C LYS A 68 -6.28 3.33 7.62
N SER A 69 -5.92 4.59 7.94
CA SER A 69 -6.90 5.64 8.17
C SER A 69 -7.72 6.00 6.92
N ASP A 70 -7.26 5.60 5.73
CA ASP A 70 -7.98 5.84 4.47
C ASP A 70 -9.01 4.75 4.18
N LEU A 71 -9.06 3.69 4.98
CA LEU A 71 -10.05 2.63 4.79
C LEU A 71 -11.46 3.18 4.98
N ALA A 72 -12.37 2.74 4.11
CA ALA A 72 -13.78 3.13 4.19
C ALA A 72 -14.50 2.56 5.40
N LEU A 73 -13.82 1.66 6.14
CA LEU A 73 -14.36 1.00 7.32
C LEU A 73 -13.30 1.00 8.39
N ASN A 74 -13.67 1.32 9.65
CA ASN A 74 -12.73 1.40 10.76
C ASN A 74 -13.09 0.41 11.87
N GLY A 75 -12.31 0.42 12.97
CA GLY A 75 -12.54 -0.48 14.09
C GLY A 75 -13.91 -0.32 14.74
N ARG A 76 -14.43 0.91 14.80
CA ARG A 76 -15.77 1.17 15.32
C ARG A 76 -16.83 0.45 14.50
N ASP A 77 -16.69 0.50 13.19
CA ASP A 77 -17.62 -0.17 12.28
C ASP A 77 -17.62 -1.68 12.50
N LEU A 78 -16.43 -2.27 12.73
CA LEU A 78 -16.32 -3.69 13.02
C LEU A 78 -16.97 -4.07 14.35
N ILE A 79 -16.86 -3.21 15.36
CA ILE A 79 -17.53 -3.41 16.64
C ILE A 79 -19.04 -3.38 16.46
N HIS A 80 -19.55 -2.46 15.66
CA HIS A 80 -20.99 -2.38 15.31
C HIS A 80 -21.47 -3.62 14.57
N MET A 81 -20.57 -4.28 13.84
CA MET A 81 -20.87 -5.54 13.15
C MET A 81 -20.84 -6.76 14.08
N GLY A 82 -20.55 -6.54 15.35
CA GLY A 82 -20.56 -7.60 16.37
C GLY A 82 -19.20 -8.10 16.79
N MET A 83 -18.10 -7.49 16.34
CA MET A 83 -16.77 -7.91 16.70
C MET A 83 -16.34 -7.30 18.04
N GLN A 84 -15.66 -8.10 18.84
CA GLN A 84 -15.11 -7.63 20.12
C GLN A 84 -13.80 -6.90 19.92
N PRO A 85 -13.52 -5.81 20.68
CA PRO A 85 -12.21 -5.16 20.64
C PRO A 85 -11.09 -6.14 21.04
N GLY A 86 -9.94 -6.01 20.42
CA GLY A 86 -8.78 -6.83 20.75
C GLY A 86 -7.95 -7.20 19.55
N LYS A 87 -7.13 -8.24 19.68
CA LYS A 87 -6.21 -8.69 18.65
C LYS A 87 -6.91 -9.09 17.35
N GLN A 88 -8.08 -9.72 17.45
CA GLN A 88 -8.83 -10.15 16.27
C GLN A 88 -9.31 -8.95 15.46
N LEU A 89 -9.73 -7.88 16.15
CA LEU A 89 -10.14 -6.63 15.50
C LEU A 89 -8.99 -6.06 14.66
N GLY A 90 -7.80 -5.97 15.27
CA GLY A 90 -6.61 -5.51 14.58
C GLY A 90 -6.25 -6.38 13.39
N ALA A 91 -6.35 -7.71 13.54
CA ALA A 91 -6.07 -8.65 12.47
C ALA A 91 -7.01 -8.48 11.28
N VAL A 92 -8.30 -8.25 11.55
CA VAL A 92 -9.27 -8.00 10.48
C VAL A 92 -8.96 -6.69 9.76
N LEU A 93 -8.65 -5.62 10.50
CA LEU A 93 -8.27 -4.34 9.90
C LEU A 93 -7.03 -4.47 9.04
N ASP A 94 -6.01 -5.18 9.52
CA ASP A 94 -4.79 -5.43 8.75
C ASP A 94 -5.09 -6.21 7.47
N GLY A 95 -5.94 -7.23 7.56
CA GLY A 95 -6.36 -8.01 6.42
C GLY A 95 -7.12 -7.18 5.39
N LEU A 96 -8.02 -6.31 5.82
CA LEU A 96 -8.75 -5.40 4.94
C LEU A 96 -7.79 -4.42 4.26
N PHE A 97 -6.83 -3.91 5.00
CA PHE A 97 -5.84 -2.99 4.44
C PHE A 97 -5.01 -3.67 3.35
N GLU A 98 -4.56 -4.91 3.59
CA GLU A 98 -3.83 -5.68 2.59
C GLU A 98 -4.65 -5.88 1.32
N LEU A 99 -5.93 -6.20 1.46
CA LEU A 99 -6.82 -6.36 0.31
C LEU A 99 -6.96 -5.06 -0.48
N VAL A 100 -7.08 -3.93 0.21
CA VAL A 100 -7.21 -2.64 -0.46
C VAL A 100 -5.90 -2.20 -1.13
N LEU A 101 -4.74 -2.56 -0.55
CA LEU A 101 -3.46 -2.29 -1.21
C LEU A 101 -3.36 -3.03 -2.55
N GLU A 102 -3.89 -4.25 -2.61
CA GLU A 102 -3.92 -5.03 -3.85
C GLU A 102 -5.04 -4.59 -4.79
N HIS A 103 -6.19 -4.23 -4.23
CA HIS A 103 -7.40 -3.88 -4.97
C HIS A 103 -7.95 -2.53 -4.47
N PRO A 104 -7.35 -1.40 -4.91
CA PRO A 104 -7.80 -0.09 -4.42
C PRO A 104 -9.28 0.18 -4.65
N GLU A 105 -9.87 -0.41 -5.68
CA GLU A 105 -11.29 -0.29 -5.98
C GLU A 105 -12.21 -0.94 -4.95
N TRP A 106 -11.65 -1.80 -4.09
CA TRP A 106 -12.41 -2.43 -3.01
C TRP A 106 -12.57 -1.54 -1.78
N ASN A 107 -11.96 -0.36 -1.78
CA ASN A 107 -12.07 0.55 -0.64
C ASN A 107 -13.41 1.27 -0.63
N THR A 108 -14.47 0.52 -0.49
CA THR A 108 -15.84 1.00 -0.31
C THR A 108 -16.41 0.35 0.93
N ARG A 109 -17.31 1.04 1.62
CA ARG A 109 -17.92 0.50 2.83
C ARG A 109 -18.59 -0.85 2.57
N GLU A 110 -19.36 -0.94 1.49
CA GLU A 110 -20.08 -2.14 1.12
C GLU A 110 -19.15 -3.34 0.89
N ARG A 111 -18.08 -3.13 0.12
CA ARG A 111 -17.13 -4.21 -0.17
C ARG A 111 -16.35 -4.62 1.08
N LEU A 112 -15.93 -3.65 1.88
CA LEU A 112 -15.15 -3.94 3.08
C LEU A 112 -16.00 -4.66 4.14
N GLU A 113 -17.28 -4.33 4.26
CA GLU A 113 -18.17 -5.09 5.16
C GLU A 113 -18.24 -6.55 4.76
N LYS A 114 -18.37 -6.82 3.46
CA LYS A 114 -18.42 -8.17 2.92
C LYS A 114 -17.12 -8.92 3.22
N GLU A 115 -15.99 -8.31 2.93
CA GLU A 115 -14.69 -8.93 3.18
C GLU A 115 -14.41 -9.11 4.67
N ALA A 116 -14.88 -8.17 5.51
CA ALA A 116 -14.74 -8.26 6.96
C ALA A 116 -15.48 -9.49 7.50
N HIS A 117 -16.68 -9.77 7.02
CA HIS A 117 -17.44 -10.97 7.42
C HIS A 117 -16.64 -12.25 7.09
N ILE A 118 -16.02 -12.29 5.92
CA ILE A 118 -15.21 -13.44 5.51
C ILE A 118 -14.03 -13.61 6.45
N LEU A 119 -13.32 -12.53 6.75
CA LEU A 119 -12.15 -12.57 7.64
C LEU A 119 -12.53 -12.92 9.07
N MET A 120 -13.64 -12.39 9.56
CA MET A 120 -14.14 -12.70 10.90
C MET A 120 -14.46 -14.20 11.02
N THR A 121 -15.06 -14.79 10.00
CA THR A 121 -15.39 -16.22 9.98
C THR A 121 -14.11 -17.07 10.04
N ARG A 122 -13.05 -16.65 9.35
CA ARG A 122 -11.78 -17.39 9.32
C ARG A 122 -11.02 -17.33 10.63
N LEU A 123 -11.24 -16.27 11.44
CA LEU A 123 -10.50 -16.07 12.70
C LEU A 123 -11.17 -16.74 13.89
N ILE A 124 -12.36 -17.29 13.73
CA ILE A 124 -13.08 -17.97 14.79
C ILE A 124 -12.76 -19.46 14.81
#